data_59101909e9fea3a1a26470d1db87071c
#
_entry.id   59101909e9fea3a1a26470d1db87071c
#
_cell.length_a   1.000
_cell.length_b   1.000
_cell.length_c   1.000
_cell.angle_alpha   90.00
_cell.angle_beta   90.00
_cell.angle_gamma   90.00
#
_symmetry.space_group_name_H-M   'P 1'
#
loop_
_entity.id
_entity.type
_entity.pdbx_description
1 polymer ?
#
loop_
_entity_poly.entity_id
_entity_poly.type
_entity_poly.pdbx_seq_one_letter_code
_entity_poly.pdbx_strand_id
1 'polypeptide(L)'
;MMPQTNTEGVTQRRSASTTAEPNGHPDSRPADEHVPSAFQTEWQAWMGSSPPPSDPAAQTLGAPKHGNAMQALRSIAFGVYFLSSCLFIHGAQLLGAPLYIVNKDWFYAWMALTKQYFGLLVTTMTAWWSPTTIRMSGDKSMAGLIKQGSDGLLQMELGERAVLMANHQIYTDWLYLWWIAYTNEPPTHGHIYIILKESLKYVPLIGPAMMFYGFIFMARKWAKDQERMRYRIQKLSTQHSGPMSGKEGGSTLDPMWLLIFPEGTNISGNTRQGSRKFSEKSGIPDMQHQLLPRSTGLQFCLQELHGTVEYLYDCTIGYEGIPTGTYGQDIFTLRSVYFQGRPPKSVNMHWRRYKVSEIPVEDKEAMSQWVLQRWREKDELLEIFNKTGKFPGDKEAVLIEGAPQEKEWKTAYINTEVKPKTSGEFLQLFMPVTAAALVGRVCVQVFDLAFGR
;
A
#
# COMPACT_ATOMS: atom_id res chain seq x y z
N MET A 1 -0.68 -71.91 5.32
CA MET A 1 -1.72 -72.64 4.58
C MET A 1 -2.16 -71.75 3.44
N MET A 2 -1.50 -71.96 2.28
CA MET A 2 -2.03 -71.61 0.97
C MET A 2 -3.00 -72.72 0.55
N PRO A 3 -3.88 -72.55 -0.43
CA PRO A 3 -3.60 -72.55 -1.83
C PRO A 3 -4.35 -71.40 -2.59
N GLN A 4 -3.78 -70.82 -3.69
CA GLN A 4 -3.70 -71.28 -5.10
C GLN A 4 -5.09 -71.52 -5.70
N THR A 5 -5.48 -71.10 -6.86
CA THR A 5 -4.99 -70.85 -8.25
C THR A 5 -6.26 -70.56 -9.06
N ASN A 6 -6.38 -69.95 -10.18
CA ASN A 6 -5.93 -70.04 -11.56
C ASN A 6 -6.75 -69.02 -12.41
N THR A 7 -6.15 -68.27 -13.23
CA THR A 7 -5.80 -68.31 -14.67
C THR A 7 -6.91 -68.45 -15.71
N GLU A 8 -6.65 -67.76 -16.78
CA GLU A 8 -6.99 -67.83 -18.22
C GLU A 8 -8.01 -66.80 -18.67
N GLY A 9 -7.74 -65.89 -19.57
CA GLY A 9 -6.95 -65.91 -20.80
C GLY A 9 -7.91 -65.95 -21.99
N VAL A 10 -7.83 -65.02 -22.89
CA VAL A 10 -7.81 -65.28 -24.34
C VAL A 10 -7.97 -63.97 -25.13
N THR A 11 -6.98 -63.74 -25.94
CA THR A 11 -6.80 -62.78 -27.06
C THR A 11 -7.83 -63.01 -28.17
N GLN A 12 -8.21 -61.93 -28.88
CA GLN A 12 -8.27 -61.99 -30.35
C GLN A 12 -8.20 -60.60 -31.02
N ARG A 13 -7.33 -60.61 -32.02
CA ARG A 13 -7.06 -59.59 -33.04
C ARG A 13 -8.10 -59.61 -34.17
N ARG A 14 -8.11 -58.47 -34.89
CA ARG A 14 -8.27 -58.21 -36.35
C ARG A 14 -9.32 -57.11 -36.56
N SER A 15 -9.23 -56.22 -37.52
CA SER A 15 -8.29 -55.88 -38.62
C SER A 15 -8.78 -54.60 -39.28
N ALA A 16 -7.89 -53.92 -39.92
CA ALA A 16 -7.99 -52.67 -40.67
C ALA A 16 -9.08 -52.63 -41.76
N SER A 17 -9.58 -51.40 -42.02
CA SER A 17 -9.83 -50.96 -43.38
C SER A 17 -9.69 -49.43 -43.51
N THR A 18 -8.83 -49.05 -44.39
CA THR A 18 -8.51 -47.78 -45.02
C THR A 18 -9.72 -47.16 -45.73
N THR A 19 -9.92 -45.83 -45.63
CA THR A 19 -10.25 -45.00 -46.81
C THR A 19 -10.07 -43.49 -46.49
N ALA A 20 -9.20 -42.87 -47.25
CA ALA A 20 -9.19 -41.55 -47.89
C ALA A 20 -9.56 -40.29 -47.12
N GLU A 21 -8.60 -39.39 -47.06
CA GLU A 21 -8.75 -37.92 -46.94
C GLU A 21 -9.60 -37.34 -48.08
N PRO A 22 -10.18 -36.15 -47.81
CA PRO A 22 -9.61 -35.00 -48.52
C PRO A 22 -9.41 -33.73 -47.65
N ASN A 23 -8.33 -33.03 -47.96
CA ASN A 23 -7.90 -31.72 -47.62
C ASN A 23 -9.03 -30.68 -47.46
N GLY A 24 -8.92 -29.87 -46.40
CA GLY A 24 -9.70 -28.64 -46.23
C GLY A 24 -9.25 -27.88 -45.00
N HIS A 25 -8.13 -27.17 -45.06
CA HIS A 25 -7.91 -26.02 -44.18
C HIS A 25 -8.98 -24.95 -44.47
N PRO A 26 -9.56 -24.36 -43.44
CA PRO A 26 -9.28 -22.96 -43.25
C PRO A 26 -8.81 -22.63 -41.86
N ASP A 27 -7.57 -22.22 -41.79
CA ASP A 27 -6.98 -21.43 -40.70
C ASP A 27 -7.73 -20.10 -40.66
N SER A 28 -8.78 -20.01 -39.84
CA SER A 28 -9.38 -18.76 -39.40
C SER A 28 -9.30 -18.74 -37.88
N ARG A 29 -8.09 -18.53 -37.35
CA ARG A 29 -7.97 -17.91 -36.04
C ARG A 29 -8.61 -16.55 -36.14
N PRO A 30 -9.54 -16.18 -35.24
CA PRO A 30 -10.01 -14.80 -35.15
C PRO A 30 -8.76 -13.94 -34.92
N ALA A 31 -8.68 -12.82 -35.63
CA ALA A 31 -7.65 -11.81 -35.47
C ALA A 31 -7.41 -11.60 -33.97
N ASP A 32 -6.14 -11.63 -33.56
CA ASP A 32 -5.71 -11.31 -32.20
C ASP A 32 -6.38 -10.00 -31.79
N GLU A 33 -7.47 -10.10 -31.05
CA GLU A 33 -7.95 -8.98 -30.24
C GLU A 33 -6.77 -8.65 -29.33
N HIS A 34 -6.13 -7.55 -29.61
CA HIS A 34 -5.01 -7.00 -28.85
C HIS A 34 -5.52 -6.75 -27.42
N VAL A 35 -5.47 -7.80 -26.58
CA VAL A 35 -5.75 -7.67 -25.16
C VAL A 35 -4.66 -6.77 -24.60
N PRO A 36 -4.98 -5.55 -24.17
CA PRO A 36 -3.99 -4.64 -23.61
C PRO A 36 -3.21 -5.36 -22.52
N SER A 37 -1.91 -5.19 -22.46
CA SER A 37 -1.12 -5.78 -21.39
C SER A 37 -1.73 -5.38 -20.05
N ALA A 38 -1.67 -6.25 -19.03
CA ALA A 38 -2.19 -5.94 -17.69
C ALA A 38 -1.65 -4.59 -17.16
N PHE A 39 -0.45 -4.23 -17.58
CA PHE A 39 0.17 -2.93 -17.33
C PHE A 39 -0.57 -1.77 -18.03
N GLN A 40 -0.93 -1.92 -19.31
CA GLN A 40 -1.67 -0.88 -20.04
C GLN A 40 -3.06 -0.66 -19.45
N THR A 41 -3.74 -1.75 -19.06
CA THR A 41 -5.05 -1.66 -18.41
C THR A 41 -4.95 -1.02 -17.02
N GLU A 42 -3.92 -1.36 -16.23
CA GLU A 42 -3.67 -0.76 -14.92
C GLU A 42 -3.20 0.70 -15.05
N TRP A 43 -2.33 1.00 -16.02
CA TRP A 43 -1.88 2.36 -16.30
C TRP A 43 -3.01 3.26 -16.80
N GLN A 44 -3.87 2.74 -17.68
CA GLN A 44 -5.07 3.45 -18.16
C GLN A 44 -6.08 3.66 -17.03
N ALA A 45 -6.28 2.68 -16.16
CA ALA A 45 -7.08 2.83 -14.95
C ALA A 45 -6.45 3.86 -13.99
N TRP A 46 -5.13 3.86 -13.89
CA TRP A 46 -4.37 4.78 -13.04
C TRP A 46 -4.39 6.21 -13.58
N MET A 47 -4.30 6.40 -14.90
CA MET A 47 -4.32 7.72 -15.58
C MET A 47 -5.72 8.21 -15.91
N GLY A 48 -6.77 7.37 -15.80
CA GLY A 48 -8.14 7.74 -16.13
C GLY A 48 -8.33 8.01 -17.62
N SER A 49 -8.20 6.97 -18.45
CA SER A 49 -8.52 7.05 -19.88
C SER A 49 -9.96 7.46 -20.11
N SER A 50 -10.20 8.41 -20.99
CA SER A 50 -11.45 8.98 -21.50
C SER A 50 -12.69 8.84 -20.59
N PRO A 51 -13.36 9.90 -20.19
CA PRO A 51 -14.54 9.77 -19.34
C PRO A 51 -15.55 8.83 -20.00
N PRO A 52 -16.07 7.82 -19.28
CA PRO A 52 -17.22 7.09 -19.77
C PRO A 52 -18.36 8.07 -20.07
N PRO A 53 -19.35 7.73 -20.89
CA PRO A 53 -20.45 8.61 -21.28
C PRO A 53 -21.18 9.28 -20.12
N SER A 54 -21.02 8.77 -18.90
CA SER A 54 -21.39 9.40 -17.62
C SER A 54 -20.19 9.34 -16.68
N ASP A 55 -19.50 10.47 -16.48
CA ASP A 55 -18.42 10.56 -15.46
C ASP A 55 -19.01 10.35 -14.06
N PRO A 56 -18.78 9.20 -13.37
CA PRO A 56 -19.35 8.94 -12.04
C PRO A 56 -18.94 9.99 -11.03
N ALA A 57 -17.74 10.57 -11.19
CA ALA A 57 -17.27 11.66 -10.35
C ALA A 57 -18.07 12.94 -10.59
N ALA A 58 -18.47 13.24 -11.82
CA ALA A 58 -19.31 14.40 -12.12
C ALA A 58 -20.72 14.28 -11.53
N GLN A 59 -21.31 13.07 -11.58
CA GLN A 59 -22.61 12.82 -10.99
C GLN A 59 -22.60 12.94 -9.46
N THR A 60 -21.50 12.51 -8.82
CA THR A 60 -21.39 12.44 -7.36
C THR A 60 -20.83 13.71 -6.74
N LEU A 61 -19.77 14.25 -7.33
CA LEU A 61 -19.00 15.38 -6.79
C LEU A 61 -19.32 16.72 -7.48
N GLY A 62 -20.18 16.69 -8.50
CA GLY A 62 -20.52 17.87 -9.31
C GLY A 62 -19.46 18.21 -10.35
N ALA A 63 -19.56 19.42 -10.92
CA ALA A 63 -18.62 19.90 -11.92
C ALA A 63 -17.19 20.02 -11.38
N PRO A 64 -16.15 19.86 -12.23
CA PRO A 64 -14.77 20.12 -11.84
C PRO A 64 -14.59 21.53 -11.28
N LYS A 65 -13.87 21.66 -10.16
CA LYS A 65 -13.51 22.97 -9.58
C LYS A 65 -12.62 23.78 -10.53
N HIS A 66 -11.80 23.10 -11.34
CA HIS A 66 -10.85 23.71 -12.25
C HIS A 66 -11.29 23.54 -13.70
N GLY A 67 -11.26 24.62 -14.51
CA GLY A 67 -11.49 24.57 -15.95
C GLY A 67 -10.34 23.81 -16.69
N ASN A 68 -10.57 23.47 -17.96
CA ASN A 68 -9.66 22.60 -18.73
C ASN A 68 -8.20 23.10 -18.78
N ALA A 69 -7.99 24.40 -18.97
CA ALA A 69 -6.64 24.97 -18.96
C ALA A 69 -5.93 24.81 -17.61
N MET A 70 -6.63 25.03 -16.51
CA MET A 70 -6.10 24.84 -15.17
C MET A 70 -5.83 23.35 -14.87
N GLN A 71 -6.71 22.45 -15.31
CA GLN A 71 -6.49 21.00 -15.18
C GLN A 71 -5.22 20.58 -15.93
N ALA A 72 -5.00 21.08 -17.16
CA ALA A 72 -3.78 20.81 -17.92
C ALA A 72 -2.53 21.35 -17.20
N LEU A 73 -2.57 22.60 -16.72
CA LEU A 73 -1.47 23.18 -15.95
C LEU A 73 -1.16 22.38 -14.68
N ARG A 74 -2.18 21.99 -13.89
CA ARG A 74 -2.02 21.17 -12.69
C ARG A 74 -1.43 19.80 -13.02
N SER A 75 -1.85 19.18 -14.14
CA SER A 75 -1.33 17.88 -14.58
C SER A 75 0.15 17.97 -14.95
N ILE A 76 0.54 19.02 -15.68
CA ILE A 76 1.94 19.26 -16.05
C ILE A 76 2.78 19.54 -14.80
N ALA A 77 2.33 20.45 -13.93
CA ALA A 77 3.05 20.78 -12.69
C ALA A 77 3.20 19.56 -11.77
N PHE A 78 2.14 18.76 -11.63
CA PHE A 78 2.18 17.50 -10.89
C PHE A 78 3.17 16.51 -11.52
N GLY A 79 3.10 16.31 -12.84
CA GLY A 79 3.99 15.41 -13.55
C GLY A 79 5.45 15.83 -13.43
N VAL A 80 5.75 17.11 -13.59
CA VAL A 80 7.12 17.65 -13.42
C VAL A 80 7.60 17.44 -12.00
N TYR A 81 6.80 17.82 -10.99
CA TYR A 81 7.18 17.65 -9.58
C TYR A 81 7.38 16.18 -9.22
N PHE A 82 6.42 15.32 -9.57
CA PHE A 82 6.48 13.89 -9.26
C PHE A 82 7.65 13.18 -9.95
N LEU A 83 7.81 13.37 -11.26
CA LEU A 83 8.85 12.70 -12.03
C LEU A 83 10.25 13.20 -11.66
N SER A 84 10.44 14.52 -11.49
CA SER A 84 11.73 15.06 -11.05
C SER A 84 12.09 14.55 -9.65
N SER A 85 11.15 14.56 -8.70
CA SER A 85 11.37 14.02 -7.36
C SER A 85 11.73 12.54 -7.40
N CYS A 86 11.00 11.71 -8.17
CA CYS A 86 11.33 10.30 -8.35
C CYS A 86 12.72 10.10 -8.97
N LEU A 87 13.11 10.96 -9.93
CA LEU A 87 14.44 10.91 -10.56
C LEU A 87 15.55 11.23 -9.55
N PHE A 88 15.39 12.27 -8.74
CA PHE A 88 16.35 12.65 -7.71
C PHE A 88 16.44 11.58 -6.60
N ILE A 89 15.31 11.04 -6.17
CA ILE A 89 15.28 9.94 -5.18
C ILE A 89 15.98 8.71 -5.76
N HIS A 90 15.69 8.33 -7.00
CA HIS A 90 16.36 7.18 -7.64
C HIS A 90 17.85 7.44 -7.88
N GLY A 91 18.22 8.66 -8.27
CA GLY A 91 19.62 9.09 -8.33
C GLY A 91 20.33 8.95 -6.99
N ALA A 92 19.68 9.35 -5.90
CA ALA A 92 20.22 9.15 -4.55
C ALA A 92 20.38 7.66 -4.20
N GLN A 93 19.43 6.79 -4.61
CA GLN A 93 19.59 5.34 -4.44
C GLN A 93 20.81 4.79 -5.17
N LEU A 94 21.02 5.23 -6.42
CA LEU A 94 22.18 4.82 -7.23
C LEU A 94 23.49 5.31 -6.63
N LEU A 95 23.55 6.53 -6.09
CA LEU A 95 24.71 7.05 -5.35
C LEU A 95 25.06 6.20 -4.13
N GLY A 96 24.05 5.68 -3.43
CA GLY A 96 24.23 4.81 -2.27
C GLY A 96 24.43 3.33 -2.59
N ALA A 97 24.19 2.90 -3.84
CA ALA A 97 24.26 1.49 -4.23
C ALA A 97 25.63 0.84 -3.94
N PRO A 98 26.79 1.51 -4.16
CA PRO A 98 28.10 0.95 -3.82
C PRO A 98 28.28 0.62 -2.34
N LEU A 99 27.54 1.27 -1.44
CA LEU A 99 27.58 0.95 -0.01
C LEU A 99 27.20 -0.50 0.27
N TYR A 100 26.41 -1.14 -0.58
CA TYR A 100 26.04 -2.55 -0.42
C TYR A 100 27.26 -3.49 -0.36
N ILE A 101 28.32 -3.13 -1.09
CA ILE A 101 29.58 -3.90 -1.12
C ILE A 101 30.48 -3.53 0.06
N VAL A 102 30.49 -2.24 0.45
CA VAL A 102 31.39 -1.71 1.48
C VAL A 102 30.84 -2.00 2.88
N ASN A 103 29.59 -1.66 3.13
CA ASN A 103 28.93 -1.83 4.42
C ASN A 103 27.41 -1.88 4.25
N LYS A 104 26.81 -3.04 4.54
CA LYS A 104 25.37 -3.26 4.35
C LYS A 104 24.52 -2.41 5.29
N ASP A 105 24.96 -2.14 6.50
CA ASP A 105 24.20 -1.32 7.45
C ASP A 105 24.08 0.12 6.96
N TRP A 106 25.18 0.69 6.44
CA TRP A 106 25.13 1.99 5.78
C TRP A 106 24.27 2.00 4.52
N PHE A 107 24.29 0.90 3.74
CA PHE A 107 23.41 0.78 2.58
C PHE A 107 21.94 0.80 2.99
N TYR A 108 21.55 0.02 3.99
CA TYR A 108 20.15 -0.01 4.43
C TYR A 108 19.72 1.31 5.05
N ALA A 109 20.58 1.97 5.83
CA ALA A 109 20.33 3.31 6.36
C ALA A 109 20.10 4.33 5.24
N TRP A 110 20.93 4.29 4.21
CA TRP A 110 20.80 5.16 3.05
C TRP A 110 19.50 4.88 2.27
N MET A 111 19.14 3.60 2.07
CA MET A 111 17.89 3.25 1.41
C MET A 111 16.66 3.67 2.23
N ALA A 112 16.73 3.58 3.56
CA ALA A 112 15.67 4.10 4.44
C ALA A 112 15.53 5.62 4.31
N LEU A 113 16.63 6.38 4.25
CA LEU A 113 16.60 7.82 4.00
C LEU A 113 15.91 8.16 2.67
N THR A 114 16.27 7.45 1.58
CA THR A 114 15.61 7.67 0.28
C THR A 114 14.12 7.31 0.30
N LYS A 115 13.73 6.35 1.13
CA LYS A 115 12.32 6.00 1.37
C LYS A 115 11.58 7.07 2.20
N GLN A 116 12.26 7.72 3.16
CA GLN A 116 11.72 8.90 3.84
C GLN A 116 11.42 10.02 2.84
N TYR A 117 12.33 10.27 1.91
CA TYR A 117 12.09 11.25 0.84
C TYR A 117 10.87 10.88 0.00
N PHE A 118 10.67 9.61 -0.34
CA PHE A 118 9.47 9.20 -1.04
C PHE A 118 8.20 9.43 -0.19
N GLY A 119 8.24 9.15 1.10
CA GLY A 119 7.16 9.48 2.04
C GLY A 119 6.85 10.98 2.08
N LEU A 120 7.89 11.81 2.07
CA LEU A 120 7.75 13.26 2.01
C LEU A 120 7.18 13.75 0.66
N LEU A 121 7.61 13.14 -0.47
CA LEU A 121 7.00 13.39 -1.78
C LEU A 121 5.50 13.11 -1.76
N VAL A 122 5.10 11.95 -1.23
CA VAL A 122 3.69 11.54 -1.11
C VAL A 122 2.91 12.54 -0.25
N THR A 123 3.47 12.97 0.87
CA THR A 123 2.85 13.92 1.79
C THR A 123 2.66 15.28 1.11
N THR A 124 3.70 15.84 0.51
CA THR A 124 3.65 17.15 -0.14
C THR A 124 2.78 17.16 -1.39
N MET A 125 2.84 16.10 -2.20
CA MET A 125 1.98 15.91 -3.35
C MET A 125 0.50 15.92 -2.96
N THR A 126 0.14 15.19 -1.90
CA THR A 126 -1.23 15.15 -1.39
C THR A 126 -1.64 16.49 -0.81
N ALA A 127 -0.79 17.14 -0.01
CA ALA A 127 -1.06 18.45 0.56
C ALA A 127 -1.34 19.53 -0.49
N TRP A 128 -0.58 19.55 -1.59
CA TRP A 128 -0.66 20.62 -2.58
C TRP A 128 -1.73 20.39 -3.66
N TRP A 129 -1.94 19.16 -4.06
CA TRP A 129 -2.89 18.84 -5.17
C TRP A 129 -4.22 18.31 -4.71
N SER A 130 -4.29 17.71 -3.50
CA SER A 130 -5.50 17.09 -2.96
C SER A 130 -5.69 17.39 -1.48
N PRO A 131 -5.72 18.67 -1.06
CA PRO A 131 -5.97 19.01 0.33
C PRO A 131 -7.32 18.44 0.77
N THR A 132 -7.31 17.64 1.81
CA THR A 132 -8.48 16.89 2.29
C THR A 132 -8.44 16.81 3.81
N THR A 133 -9.59 16.97 4.44
CA THR A 133 -9.74 16.75 5.87
C THR A 133 -9.56 15.28 6.19
N ILE A 134 -8.65 14.95 7.09
CA ILE A 134 -8.46 13.63 7.64
C ILE A 134 -9.10 13.58 9.02
N ARG A 135 -10.00 12.63 9.23
CA ARG A 135 -10.64 12.43 10.52
C ARG A 135 -10.13 11.16 11.16
N MET A 136 -9.42 11.31 12.27
CA MET A 136 -8.79 10.22 13.01
C MET A 136 -9.64 9.82 14.19
N SER A 137 -9.88 8.54 14.39
CA SER A 137 -10.56 7.96 15.55
C SER A 137 -9.96 6.59 15.89
N GLY A 138 -10.27 6.07 17.05
CA GLY A 138 -9.86 4.73 17.46
C GLY A 138 -10.81 4.16 18.50
N ASP A 139 -10.69 2.87 18.77
CA ASP A 139 -11.31 2.22 19.91
C ASP A 139 -10.41 2.32 21.17
N LYS A 140 -10.85 1.75 22.28
CA LYS A 140 -10.10 1.76 23.56
C LYS A 140 -8.70 1.16 23.46
N SER A 141 -8.46 0.25 22.51
CA SER A 141 -7.13 -0.33 22.33
C SER A 141 -6.08 0.70 21.94
N MET A 142 -6.53 1.82 21.35
CA MET A 142 -5.69 2.95 20.90
C MET A 142 -5.51 4.05 21.94
N ALA A 143 -5.87 3.80 23.20
CA ALA A 143 -5.85 4.83 24.25
C ALA A 143 -4.50 5.58 24.30
N GLY A 144 -4.58 6.91 24.13
CA GLY A 144 -3.43 7.81 24.18
C GLY A 144 -2.46 7.77 23.01
N LEU A 145 -2.74 7.00 21.94
CA LEU A 145 -1.81 6.82 20.81
C LEU A 145 -2.08 7.75 19.63
N ILE A 146 -3.24 8.39 19.57
CA ILE A 146 -3.63 9.34 18.51
C ILE A 146 -3.64 10.72 19.12
N LYS A 147 -2.65 11.55 18.79
CA LYS A 147 -2.48 12.86 19.40
C LYS A 147 -2.54 13.98 18.36
N GLN A 148 -2.96 15.15 18.79
CA GLN A 148 -2.85 16.38 17.99
C GLN A 148 -2.10 17.43 18.83
N GLY A 149 -0.98 17.89 18.29
CA GLY A 149 -0.20 18.94 18.93
C GLY A 149 -0.91 20.29 18.93
N SER A 150 -0.40 21.23 19.68
CA SER A 150 -0.88 22.62 19.73
C SER A 150 -0.82 23.36 18.39
N ASP A 151 0.04 22.88 17.46
CA ASP A 151 0.16 23.33 16.07
C ASP A 151 -0.90 22.73 15.13
N GLY A 152 -1.76 21.84 15.65
CA GLY A 152 -2.80 21.12 14.91
C GLY A 152 -2.29 19.95 14.08
N LEU A 153 -1.00 19.62 14.15
CA LEU A 153 -0.45 18.46 13.46
C LEU A 153 -0.80 17.16 14.19
N LEU A 154 -0.99 16.11 13.41
CA LEU A 154 -1.20 14.77 13.95
C LEU A 154 0.14 14.20 14.43
N GLN A 155 0.11 13.55 15.56
CA GLN A 155 1.19 12.73 16.12
C GLN A 155 0.63 11.35 16.47
N MET A 156 1.19 10.32 15.86
CA MET A 156 0.86 8.94 16.17
C MET A 156 1.98 8.36 17.03
N GLU A 157 1.63 7.60 18.06
CA GLU A 157 2.60 6.90 18.92
C GLU A 157 2.45 5.38 18.76
N LEU A 158 2.55 4.90 17.53
CA LEU A 158 2.56 3.47 17.24
C LEU A 158 3.99 2.93 17.40
N GLY A 159 4.12 1.65 17.72
CA GLY A 159 5.44 1.04 17.89
C GLY A 159 6.32 1.14 16.61
N GLU A 160 7.62 1.15 16.80
CA GLU A 160 8.59 1.20 15.69
C GLU A 160 8.50 -0.04 14.78
N ARG A 161 8.03 -1.18 15.32
CA ARG A 161 7.84 -2.42 14.58
C ARG A 161 6.40 -2.89 14.68
N ALA A 162 5.74 -2.96 13.52
CA ALA A 162 4.32 -3.28 13.46
C ALA A 162 3.93 -3.95 12.16
N VAL A 163 2.85 -4.72 12.18
CA VAL A 163 2.08 -5.07 11.00
C VAL A 163 0.85 -4.15 10.97
N LEU A 164 0.62 -3.50 9.82
CA LEU A 164 -0.55 -2.68 9.57
C LEU A 164 -1.45 -3.40 8.59
N MET A 165 -2.71 -3.62 8.95
CA MET A 165 -3.72 -4.10 8.02
C MET A 165 -4.79 -3.04 7.80
N ALA A 166 -5.30 -2.94 6.58
CA ALA A 166 -6.38 -2.03 6.21
C ALA A 166 -7.32 -2.65 5.17
N ASN A 167 -8.55 -2.14 5.09
CA ASN A 167 -9.42 -2.36 3.94
C ASN A 167 -8.94 -1.52 2.75
N HIS A 168 -9.31 -1.90 1.51
CA HIS A 168 -8.79 -1.28 0.29
C HIS A 168 -9.92 -0.69 -0.57
N GLN A 169 -10.22 0.59 -0.34
CA GLN A 169 -11.33 1.30 -0.97
C GLN A 169 -10.96 1.94 -2.31
N ILE A 170 -9.79 2.58 -2.38
CA ILE A 170 -9.31 3.29 -3.57
C ILE A 170 -7.81 3.05 -3.79
N TYR A 171 -7.31 3.37 -4.99
CA TYR A 171 -5.89 3.19 -5.32
C TYR A 171 -4.92 3.96 -4.42
N THR A 172 -5.37 5.03 -3.78
CA THR A 172 -4.53 5.94 -2.98
C THR A 172 -4.58 5.68 -1.48
N ASP A 173 -5.23 4.61 -0.99
CA ASP A 173 -5.28 4.29 0.45
C ASP A 173 -3.89 4.22 1.08
N TRP A 174 -2.91 3.67 0.37
CA TRP A 174 -1.54 3.53 0.85
C TRP A 174 -0.84 4.88 1.05
N LEU A 175 -1.24 5.96 0.36
CA LEU A 175 -0.69 7.30 0.53
C LEU A 175 -0.99 7.83 1.94
N TYR A 176 -2.23 7.68 2.39
CA TYR A 176 -2.65 8.09 3.73
C TYR A 176 -1.96 7.26 4.81
N LEU A 177 -1.83 5.94 4.61
CA LEU A 177 -1.11 5.07 5.55
C LEU A 177 0.39 5.38 5.60
N TRP A 178 0.99 5.82 4.48
CA TRP A 178 2.38 6.31 4.49
C TRP A 178 2.53 7.63 5.23
N TRP A 179 1.57 8.53 5.04
CA TRP A 179 1.52 9.77 5.82
C TRP A 179 1.35 9.50 7.32
N ILE A 180 0.57 8.51 7.74
CA ILE A 180 0.51 8.10 9.15
C ILE A 180 1.90 7.71 9.67
N ALA A 181 2.70 6.98 8.90
CA ALA A 181 4.06 6.66 9.30
C ALA A 181 4.99 7.89 9.34
N TYR A 182 4.71 8.91 8.54
CA TYR A 182 5.40 10.20 8.62
C TYR A 182 5.04 10.97 9.89
N THR A 183 3.79 10.88 10.36
CA THR A 183 3.32 11.53 11.59
C THR A 183 3.63 10.72 12.85
N ASN A 184 4.13 9.49 12.71
CA ASN A 184 4.49 8.65 13.86
C ASN A 184 5.67 9.25 14.63
N GLU A 185 5.72 9.01 15.92
CA GLU A 185 6.81 9.46 16.78
C GLU A 185 7.45 8.24 17.50
N PRO A 186 8.70 7.88 17.16
CA PRO A 186 9.55 8.47 16.11
C PRO A 186 9.05 8.15 14.69
N PRO A 187 9.41 8.98 13.67
CA PRO A 187 8.91 8.79 12.30
C PRO A 187 9.36 7.46 11.69
N THR A 188 8.41 6.69 11.14
CA THR A 188 8.66 5.36 10.57
C THR A 188 8.47 5.28 9.06
N HIS A 189 8.24 6.41 8.37
CA HIS A 189 7.98 6.44 6.92
C HIS A 189 9.15 6.00 6.04
N GLY A 190 10.38 5.94 6.57
CA GLY A 190 11.54 5.30 5.93
C GLY A 190 11.56 3.77 6.06
N HIS A 191 10.69 3.20 6.86
CA HIS A 191 10.68 1.79 7.23
C HIS A 191 9.37 1.08 6.88
N ILE A 192 8.60 1.63 5.96
CA ILE A 192 7.40 0.98 5.40
C ILE A 192 7.81 -0.07 4.38
N TYR A 193 7.19 -1.24 4.48
CA TYR A 193 7.30 -2.35 3.54
C TYR A 193 5.90 -2.74 3.07
N ILE A 194 5.72 -2.88 1.76
CA ILE A 194 4.42 -3.12 1.15
C ILE A 194 4.48 -4.39 0.32
N ILE A 195 3.41 -5.20 0.37
CA ILE A 195 3.24 -6.35 -0.50
C ILE A 195 2.54 -5.90 -1.77
N LEU A 196 3.21 -6.02 -2.90
CA LEU A 196 2.81 -5.48 -4.19
C LEU A 196 2.65 -6.58 -5.25
N LYS A 197 1.89 -6.28 -6.30
CA LYS A 197 1.81 -7.13 -7.50
C LYS A 197 3.14 -7.11 -8.25
N GLU A 198 3.59 -8.27 -8.72
CA GLU A 198 4.88 -8.43 -9.38
C GLU A 198 5.06 -7.55 -10.62
N SER A 199 3.98 -7.27 -11.37
CA SER A 199 4.04 -6.41 -12.56
C SER A 199 4.55 -4.99 -12.27
N LEU A 200 4.37 -4.47 -11.06
CA LEU A 200 4.80 -3.12 -10.68
C LEU A 200 6.31 -2.94 -10.67
N LYS A 201 7.10 -4.02 -10.54
CA LYS A 201 8.57 -3.94 -10.61
C LYS A 201 9.10 -3.51 -11.99
N TYR A 202 8.26 -3.63 -13.04
CA TYR A 202 8.62 -3.28 -14.42
C TYR A 202 8.20 -1.86 -14.82
N VAL A 203 7.56 -1.11 -13.92
CA VAL A 203 7.25 0.30 -14.17
C VAL A 203 8.55 1.09 -14.28
N PRO A 204 8.80 1.79 -15.42
CA PRO A 204 10.03 2.56 -15.62
C PRO A 204 10.28 3.53 -14.45
N LEU A 205 11.53 3.67 -14.02
CA LEU A 205 11.99 4.50 -12.90
C LEU A 205 11.45 4.05 -11.53
N ILE A 206 10.14 3.90 -11.39
CA ILE A 206 9.47 3.59 -10.12
C ILE A 206 9.71 2.13 -9.70
N GLY A 207 9.65 1.18 -10.64
CA GLY A 207 9.85 -0.25 -10.37
C GLY A 207 11.23 -0.56 -9.76
N PRO A 208 12.33 -0.17 -10.41
CA PRO A 208 13.67 -0.28 -9.84
C PRO A 208 13.82 0.41 -8.48
N ALA A 209 13.26 1.62 -8.31
CA ALA A 209 13.28 2.33 -7.03
C ALA A 209 12.57 1.54 -5.92
N MET A 210 11.41 0.95 -6.20
CA MET A 210 10.69 0.08 -5.25
C MET A 210 11.48 -1.19 -4.89
N MET A 211 12.31 -1.71 -5.80
CA MET A 211 13.18 -2.86 -5.51
C MET A 211 14.27 -2.49 -4.50
N PHE A 212 14.87 -1.30 -4.59
CA PHE A 212 15.78 -0.77 -3.58
C PHE A 212 15.13 -0.61 -2.20
N TYR A 213 13.83 -0.31 -2.15
CA TYR A 213 13.08 -0.22 -0.90
C TYR A 213 12.81 -1.57 -0.22
N GLY A 214 13.13 -2.68 -0.88
CA GLY A 214 12.90 -4.00 -0.33
C GLY A 214 11.42 -4.41 -0.30
N PHE A 215 10.56 -3.82 -1.11
CA PHE A 215 9.15 -4.20 -1.20
C PHE A 215 8.98 -5.65 -1.66
N ILE A 216 7.89 -6.28 -1.24
CA ILE A 216 7.61 -7.69 -1.47
C ILE A 216 6.71 -7.80 -2.70
N PHE A 217 7.26 -8.31 -3.81
CA PHE A 217 6.51 -8.48 -5.05
C PHE A 217 5.96 -9.89 -5.17
N MET A 218 4.65 -10.03 -5.39
CA MET A 218 3.95 -11.31 -5.48
C MET A 218 3.33 -11.53 -6.85
N ALA A 219 3.53 -12.72 -7.40
CA ALA A 219 2.89 -13.19 -8.64
C ALA A 219 1.43 -13.63 -8.42
N ARG A 220 0.95 -13.63 -7.16
CA ARG A 220 -0.37 -14.13 -6.73
C ARG A 220 -0.54 -15.65 -6.95
N LYS A 221 0.57 -16.39 -6.94
CA LYS A 221 0.63 -17.85 -6.95
C LYS A 221 1.34 -18.31 -5.69
N TRP A 222 0.56 -18.71 -4.67
CA TRP A 222 1.07 -18.98 -3.32
C TRP A 222 2.30 -19.89 -3.30
N ALA A 223 2.25 -21.03 -4.00
CA ALA A 223 3.37 -21.97 -4.04
C ALA A 223 4.70 -21.34 -4.54
N LYS A 224 4.62 -20.35 -5.46
CA LYS A 224 5.79 -19.64 -5.99
C LYS A 224 6.21 -18.47 -5.11
N ASP A 225 5.23 -17.84 -4.48
CA ASP A 225 5.45 -16.60 -3.74
C ASP A 225 5.92 -16.83 -2.30
N GLN A 226 5.58 -17.98 -1.71
CA GLN A 226 5.84 -18.28 -0.30
C GLN A 226 7.34 -18.19 0.07
N GLU A 227 8.23 -18.82 -0.70
CA GLU A 227 9.67 -18.79 -0.43
C GLU A 227 10.27 -17.40 -0.58
N ARG A 228 9.85 -16.66 -1.62
CA ARG A 228 10.29 -15.29 -1.83
C ARG A 228 9.81 -14.39 -0.68
N MET A 229 8.58 -14.57 -0.26
CA MET A 229 7.98 -13.83 0.85
C MET A 229 8.72 -14.12 2.16
N ARG A 230 8.98 -15.42 2.46
CA ARG A 230 9.79 -15.83 3.62
C ARG A 230 11.14 -15.15 3.63
N TYR A 231 11.89 -15.26 2.55
CA TYR A 231 13.22 -14.63 2.44
C TYR A 231 13.17 -13.11 2.68
N ARG A 232 12.15 -12.43 2.15
CA ARG A 232 12.01 -10.98 2.33
C ARG A 232 11.63 -10.61 3.76
N ILE A 233 10.71 -11.36 4.36
CA ILE A 233 10.27 -11.10 5.76
C ILE A 233 11.39 -11.42 6.74
N GLN A 234 12.13 -12.49 6.54
CA GLN A 234 13.29 -12.81 7.38
C GLN A 234 14.36 -11.71 7.35
N LYS A 235 14.54 -11.06 6.19
CA LYS A 235 15.41 -9.87 6.11
C LYS A 235 14.92 -8.69 6.96
N LEU A 236 13.61 -8.56 7.16
CA LEU A 236 13.03 -7.51 8.01
C LEU A 236 13.22 -7.81 9.50
N SER A 237 13.64 -9.03 9.85
CA SER A 237 13.94 -9.47 11.22
C SER A 237 15.45 -9.57 11.48
N THR A 238 16.29 -9.10 10.55
CA THR A 238 17.74 -9.08 10.72
C THR A 238 18.13 -7.95 11.68
N GLN A 239 19.02 -8.27 12.60
CA GLN A 239 19.61 -7.27 13.50
C GLN A 239 20.75 -6.55 12.80
N HIS A 240 20.77 -5.24 12.92
CA HIS A 240 21.84 -4.39 12.40
C HIS A 240 22.53 -3.65 13.54
N SER A 241 23.83 -3.42 13.37
CA SER A 241 24.69 -2.68 14.30
C SER A 241 25.24 -1.43 13.63
N GLY A 242 24.38 -0.59 13.11
CA GLY A 242 24.82 0.57 12.35
C GLY A 242 24.02 1.83 12.66
N PRO A 243 24.12 2.86 11.80
CA PRO A 243 23.44 4.14 12.00
C PRO A 243 21.93 4.04 12.15
N MET A 244 21.34 2.92 11.72
CA MET A 244 19.91 2.65 11.81
C MET A 244 19.46 2.18 13.19
N SER A 245 20.35 1.60 13.99
CA SER A 245 19.97 1.04 15.29
C SER A 245 19.64 2.10 16.34
N GLY A 246 19.96 3.37 16.09
CA GLY A 246 19.67 4.48 16.99
C GLY A 246 20.28 4.36 18.40
N LYS A 247 21.04 3.28 18.69
CA LYS A 247 21.63 3.01 19.99
C LYS A 247 23.12 2.67 19.81
N GLU A 248 23.96 3.43 20.46
CA GLU A 248 25.39 3.12 20.52
C GLU A 248 25.61 1.77 21.20
N GLY A 249 26.25 0.85 20.51
CA GLY A 249 26.82 -0.38 21.08
C GLY A 249 25.89 -1.61 21.14
N GLY A 250 24.69 -1.61 20.58
CA GLY A 250 23.76 -2.75 20.58
C GLY A 250 23.34 -3.20 19.19
N SER A 251 23.25 -4.51 18.96
CA SER A 251 22.53 -5.06 17.80
C SER A 251 21.03 -4.98 18.07
N THR A 252 20.30 -4.16 17.34
CA THR A 252 18.85 -3.99 17.47
C THR A 252 18.14 -4.28 16.15
N LEU A 253 16.87 -4.66 16.25
CA LEU A 253 16.01 -4.79 15.06
C LEU A 253 15.70 -3.39 14.53
N ASP A 254 15.84 -3.21 13.23
CA ASP A 254 15.44 -1.96 12.57
C ASP A 254 13.93 -1.70 12.71
N PRO A 255 13.50 -0.44 12.72
CA PRO A 255 12.09 -0.10 12.59
C PRO A 255 11.49 -0.78 11.36
N MET A 256 10.23 -1.23 11.44
CA MET A 256 9.58 -1.96 10.35
C MET A 256 8.06 -1.86 10.46
N TRP A 257 7.43 -1.28 9.46
CA TRP A 257 5.98 -1.32 9.27
C TRP A 257 5.63 -2.11 8.02
N LEU A 258 5.06 -3.30 8.21
CA LEU A 258 4.60 -4.13 7.10
C LEU A 258 3.13 -3.84 6.81
N LEU A 259 2.86 -3.20 5.68
CA LEU A 259 1.51 -2.86 5.24
C LEU A 259 0.90 -3.98 4.41
N ILE A 260 -0.26 -4.43 4.82
CA ILE A 260 -1.02 -5.52 4.18
C ILE A 260 -2.47 -5.09 3.97
N PHE A 261 -2.99 -5.39 2.77
CA PHE A 261 -4.42 -5.32 2.45
C PHE A 261 -4.94 -6.76 2.27
N PRO A 262 -5.55 -7.37 3.30
CA PRO A 262 -6.02 -8.75 3.25
C PRO A 262 -7.06 -9.05 2.15
N GLU A 263 -7.73 -8.06 1.61
CA GLU A 263 -8.59 -8.18 0.43
C GLU A 263 -7.81 -8.59 -0.84
N GLY A 264 -6.50 -8.27 -0.89
CA GLY A 264 -5.60 -8.56 -2.00
C GLY A 264 -5.79 -7.69 -3.23
N THR A 265 -6.79 -6.81 -3.23
CA THR A 265 -7.07 -5.82 -4.27
C THR A 265 -8.06 -4.79 -3.73
N ASN A 266 -8.12 -3.60 -4.35
CA ASN A 266 -9.14 -2.61 -4.01
C ASN A 266 -10.52 -3.03 -4.54
N ILE A 267 -11.57 -2.51 -3.89
CA ILE A 267 -12.95 -2.79 -4.26
C ILE A 267 -13.34 -2.11 -5.57
N SER A 268 -13.97 -2.86 -6.47
CA SER A 268 -14.51 -2.43 -7.77
C SER A 268 -15.65 -3.32 -8.20
N GLY A 269 -16.37 -2.99 -9.27
CA GLY A 269 -17.42 -3.85 -9.81
C GLY A 269 -16.93 -5.26 -10.13
N ASN A 270 -15.76 -5.38 -10.77
CA ASN A 270 -15.17 -6.68 -11.13
C ASN A 270 -14.69 -7.48 -9.91
N THR A 271 -14.00 -6.81 -8.96
CA THR A 271 -13.49 -7.47 -7.75
C THR A 271 -14.61 -7.87 -6.80
N ARG A 272 -15.68 -7.09 -6.75
CA ARG A 272 -16.92 -7.44 -6.02
C ARG A 272 -17.58 -8.71 -6.59
N GLN A 273 -17.65 -8.85 -7.92
CA GLN A 273 -18.15 -10.09 -8.53
C GLN A 273 -17.28 -11.30 -8.15
N GLY A 274 -15.96 -11.12 -8.10
CA GLY A 274 -15.03 -12.16 -7.65
C GLY A 274 -15.27 -12.55 -6.19
N SER A 275 -15.51 -11.58 -5.31
CA SER A 275 -15.84 -11.81 -3.89
C SER A 275 -17.16 -12.59 -3.74
N ARG A 276 -18.21 -12.21 -4.47
CA ARG A 276 -19.50 -12.93 -4.46
C ARG A 276 -19.37 -14.39 -4.91
N LYS A 277 -18.66 -14.65 -6.00
CA LYS A 277 -18.39 -16.02 -6.46
C LYS A 277 -17.63 -16.84 -5.43
N PHE A 278 -16.69 -16.21 -4.72
CA PHE A 278 -15.97 -16.87 -3.64
C PHE A 278 -16.90 -17.14 -2.44
N SER A 279 -17.73 -16.17 -2.05
CA SER A 279 -18.76 -16.29 -1.02
C SER A 279 -19.69 -17.48 -1.29
N GLU A 280 -20.26 -17.56 -2.48
CA GLU A 280 -21.16 -18.66 -2.90
C GLU A 280 -20.44 -20.02 -2.83
N LYS A 281 -19.19 -20.09 -3.31
CA LYS A 281 -18.40 -21.34 -3.32
C LYS A 281 -18.01 -21.81 -1.92
N SER A 282 -17.69 -20.86 -1.00
CA SER A 282 -17.20 -21.17 0.35
C SER A 282 -18.30 -21.26 1.39
N GLY A 283 -19.56 -20.87 1.04
CA GLY A 283 -20.65 -20.78 2.01
C GLY A 283 -20.49 -19.66 3.04
N ILE A 284 -19.52 -18.74 2.82
CA ILE A 284 -19.27 -17.59 3.69
C ILE A 284 -20.08 -16.40 3.16
N PRO A 285 -21.00 -15.79 3.93
CA PRO A 285 -21.73 -14.62 3.48
C PRO A 285 -20.79 -13.49 3.05
N ASP A 286 -21.03 -12.85 1.90
CA ASP A 286 -20.19 -11.74 1.40
C ASP A 286 -20.30 -10.51 2.32
N MET A 287 -19.34 -9.60 2.22
CA MET A 287 -19.35 -8.31 2.90
C MET A 287 -20.20 -7.31 2.13
N GLN A 288 -20.68 -6.27 2.78
CA GLN A 288 -21.49 -5.24 2.13
C GLN A 288 -20.61 -4.11 1.54
N HIS A 289 -19.63 -3.64 2.30
CA HIS A 289 -18.86 -2.44 1.99
C HIS A 289 -17.40 -2.71 1.60
N GLN A 290 -16.94 -3.95 1.70
CA GLN A 290 -15.57 -4.36 1.40
C GLN A 290 -15.54 -5.78 0.81
N LEU A 291 -14.38 -6.27 0.40
CA LEU A 291 -14.24 -7.63 -0.14
C LEU A 291 -13.97 -8.62 1.00
N LEU A 292 -14.28 -9.90 0.76
CA LEU A 292 -13.90 -10.97 1.69
C LEU A 292 -12.37 -11.03 1.85
N PRO A 293 -11.86 -11.10 3.08
CA PRO A 293 -10.43 -11.11 3.35
C PRO A 293 -9.80 -12.47 3.06
N ARG A 294 -8.49 -12.47 2.80
CA ARG A 294 -7.64 -13.66 2.67
C ARG A 294 -6.68 -13.71 3.86
N SER A 295 -6.85 -14.69 4.72
CA SER A 295 -6.06 -14.84 5.96
C SER A 295 -4.64 -15.33 5.73
N THR A 296 -4.41 -16.17 4.69
CA THR A 296 -3.14 -16.89 4.48
C THR A 296 -1.91 -15.97 4.44
N GLY A 297 -2.00 -14.84 3.73
CA GLY A 297 -0.88 -13.90 3.62
C GLY A 297 -0.56 -13.21 4.94
N LEU A 298 -1.58 -12.79 5.68
CA LEU A 298 -1.42 -12.16 6.99
C LEU A 298 -0.89 -13.16 8.02
N GLN A 299 -1.46 -14.37 8.08
CA GLN A 299 -0.98 -15.46 8.95
C GLN A 299 0.50 -15.72 8.73
N PHE A 300 0.90 -15.92 7.48
CA PHE A 300 2.29 -16.19 7.14
C PHE A 300 3.23 -15.05 7.57
N CYS A 301 2.83 -13.79 7.39
CA CYS A 301 3.63 -12.64 7.83
C CYS A 301 3.79 -12.63 9.36
N LEU A 302 2.71 -12.87 10.10
CA LEU A 302 2.75 -12.86 11.57
C LEU A 302 3.58 -14.02 12.12
N GLN A 303 3.52 -15.20 11.49
CA GLN A 303 4.37 -16.35 11.85
C GLN A 303 5.86 -16.07 11.62
N GLU A 304 6.23 -15.56 10.43
CA GLU A 304 7.62 -15.28 10.10
C GLU A 304 8.21 -14.07 10.89
N LEU A 305 7.34 -13.18 11.41
CA LEU A 305 7.71 -12.04 12.25
C LEU A 305 7.56 -12.33 13.76
N HIS A 306 7.24 -13.58 14.13
CA HIS A 306 7.03 -13.95 15.53
C HIS A 306 8.18 -13.48 16.44
N GLY A 307 7.84 -12.92 17.58
CA GLY A 307 8.81 -12.38 18.54
C GLY A 307 9.49 -11.07 18.16
N THR A 308 9.24 -10.53 16.94
CA THR A 308 9.82 -9.26 16.47
C THR A 308 8.81 -8.12 16.33
N VAL A 309 7.52 -8.44 16.43
CA VAL A 309 6.40 -7.50 16.34
C VAL A 309 5.45 -7.77 17.49
N GLU A 310 5.15 -6.75 18.29
CA GLU A 310 4.24 -6.87 19.42
C GLU A 310 2.78 -6.65 19.03
N TYR A 311 2.53 -5.68 18.12
CA TYR A 311 1.17 -5.26 17.75
C TYR A 311 0.91 -5.39 16.26
N LEU A 312 -0.32 -5.81 15.96
CA LEU A 312 -0.99 -5.64 14.68
C LEU A 312 -1.92 -4.42 14.81
N TYR A 313 -1.72 -3.39 13.98
CA TYR A 313 -2.62 -2.25 13.88
C TYR A 313 -3.59 -2.46 12.72
N ASP A 314 -4.84 -2.14 12.98
CA ASP A 314 -5.96 -2.33 12.06
C ASP A 314 -6.63 -0.99 11.76
N CYS A 315 -6.51 -0.53 10.51
CA CYS A 315 -7.12 0.71 10.05
C CYS A 315 -8.36 0.42 9.20
N THR A 316 -9.50 0.99 9.57
CA THR A 316 -10.69 1.05 8.73
C THR A 316 -10.75 2.40 8.06
N ILE A 317 -10.68 2.43 6.71
CA ILE A 317 -10.68 3.66 5.91
C ILE A 317 -12.04 3.83 5.25
N GLY A 318 -12.64 5.01 5.44
CA GLY A 318 -13.88 5.42 4.80
C GLY A 318 -13.75 6.79 4.13
N TYR A 319 -14.33 6.94 2.97
CA TYR A 319 -14.32 8.18 2.17
C TYR A 319 -15.70 8.82 2.13
N GLU A 320 -15.80 10.06 2.60
CA GLU A 320 -17.07 10.79 2.55
C GLU A 320 -17.39 11.19 1.11
N GLY A 321 -18.62 10.87 0.68
CA GLY A 321 -19.11 11.23 -0.64
C GLY A 321 -19.17 10.07 -1.64
N ILE A 322 -19.05 8.81 -1.19
CA ILE A 322 -19.30 7.63 -2.01
C ILE A 322 -20.79 7.26 -1.91
N PRO A 323 -21.60 7.37 -2.98
CA PRO A 323 -22.99 6.95 -2.96
C PRO A 323 -23.15 5.44 -2.80
N THR A 324 -24.23 5.02 -2.16
CA THR A 324 -24.57 3.60 -2.05
C THR A 324 -24.60 2.92 -3.41
N GLY A 325 -23.97 1.76 -3.53
CA GLY A 325 -23.91 1.00 -4.77
C GLY A 325 -22.83 1.44 -5.77
N THR A 326 -22.03 2.45 -5.43
CA THR A 326 -20.86 2.89 -6.22
C THR A 326 -19.56 2.53 -5.53
N TYR A 327 -18.43 2.66 -6.25
CA TYR A 327 -17.11 2.36 -5.71
C TYR A 327 -16.23 3.60 -5.68
N GLY A 328 -15.52 3.80 -4.57
CA GLY A 328 -14.66 4.95 -4.39
C GLY A 328 -13.62 5.12 -5.49
N GLN A 329 -13.07 4.04 -6.02
CA GLN A 329 -12.10 4.08 -7.13
C GLN A 329 -12.64 4.70 -8.42
N ASP A 330 -13.95 4.60 -8.68
CA ASP A 330 -14.58 5.14 -9.90
C ASP A 330 -14.87 6.65 -9.75
N ILE A 331 -14.93 7.14 -8.51
CA ILE A 331 -15.20 8.53 -8.15
C ILE A 331 -13.91 9.29 -7.88
N PHE A 332 -13.07 8.76 -6.98
CA PHE A 332 -11.82 9.37 -6.53
C PHE A 332 -10.64 8.88 -7.37
N THR A 333 -10.73 9.08 -8.70
CA THR A 333 -9.62 8.81 -9.62
C THR A 333 -8.51 9.86 -9.41
N LEU A 334 -7.27 9.55 -9.83
CA LEU A 334 -6.19 10.53 -9.79
C LEU A 334 -6.57 11.84 -10.52
N ARG A 335 -7.24 11.73 -11.66
CA ARG A 335 -7.70 12.89 -12.42
C ARG A 335 -8.70 13.73 -11.62
N SER A 336 -9.73 13.11 -11.04
CA SER A 336 -10.75 13.83 -10.30
C SER A 336 -10.17 14.51 -9.06
N VAL A 337 -9.31 13.81 -8.33
CA VAL A 337 -8.75 14.27 -7.06
C VAL A 337 -7.65 15.31 -7.26
N TYR A 338 -6.62 15.01 -8.05
CA TYR A 338 -5.44 15.84 -8.16
C TYR A 338 -5.54 16.94 -9.22
N PHE A 339 -6.27 16.72 -10.31
CA PHE A 339 -6.31 17.67 -11.42
C PHE A 339 -7.60 18.47 -11.51
N GLN A 340 -8.74 17.83 -11.27
CA GLN A 340 -10.04 18.48 -11.34
C GLN A 340 -10.44 19.23 -10.05
N GLY A 341 -9.69 19.02 -8.95
CA GLY A 341 -9.97 19.64 -7.66
C GLY A 341 -11.23 19.10 -6.98
N ARG A 342 -11.47 17.79 -7.12
CA ARG A 342 -12.58 17.04 -6.51
C ARG A 342 -12.07 15.98 -5.51
N PRO A 343 -11.28 16.35 -4.49
CA PRO A 343 -10.88 15.41 -3.45
C PRO A 343 -12.10 14.93 -2.64
N PRO A 344 -11.97 13.83 -1.87
CA PRO A 344 -12.97 13.46 -0.87
C PRO A 344 -13.24 14.61 0.08
N LYS A 345 -14.48 14.80 0.53
CA LYS A 345 -14.81 15.81 1.56
C LYS A 345 -14.05 15.55 2.84
N SER A 346 -13.95 14.29 3.24
CA SER A 346 -13.06 13.82 4.29
C SER A 346 -12.63 12.38 4.04
N VAL A 347 -11.44 12.03 4.53
CA VAL A 347 -10.96 10.66 4.68
C VAL A 347 -11.01 10.32 6.16
N ASN A 348 -11.76 9.31 6.51
CA ASN A 348 -11.93 8.88 7.88
C ASN A 348 -11.12 7.62 8.12
N MET A 349 -10.30 7.61 9.16
CA MET A 349 -9.43 6.51 9.53
C MET A 349 -9.71 6.11 10.97
N HIS A 350 -10.28 4.94 11.15
CA HIS A 350 -10.57 4.37 12.46
C HIS A 350 -9.57 3.28 12.80
N TRP A 351 -8.91 3.39 13.95
CA TRP A 351 -7.79 2.55 14.35
C TRP A 351 -8.14 1.63 15.51
N ARG A 352 -7.63 0.40 15.41
CA ARG A 352 -7.65 -0.62 16.47
C ARG A 352 -6.28 -1.28 16.51
N ARG A 353 -5.89 -1.86 17.63
CA ARG A 353 -4.70 -2.70 17.72
C ARG A 353 -4.96 -4.01 18.43
N TYR A 354 -4.18 -5.00 18.08
CA TYR A 354 -4.24 -6.34 18.67
C TYR A 354 -2.82 -6.78 19.03
N LYS A 355 -2.64 -7.38 20.22
CA LYS A 355 -1.38 -8.03 20.54
C LYS A 355 -1.20 -9.27 19.67
N VAL A 356 -0.07 -9.41 19.01
CA VAL A 356 0.20 -10.55 18.12
C VAL A 356 0.17 -11.87 18.90
N SER A 357 0.59 -11.85 20.17
CA SER A 357 0.52 -13.03 21.05
C SER A 357 -0.90 -13.53 21.36
N GLU A 358 -1.93 -12.71 21.13
CA GLU A 358 -3.34 -13.06 21.36
C GLU A 358 -4.04 -13.50 20.05
N ILE A 359 -3.35 -13.41 18.91
CA ILE A 359 -3.87 -13.81 17.61
C ILE A 359 -3.56 -15.29 17.37
N PRO A 360 -4.52 -16.12 16.93
CA PRO A 360 -4.30 -17.56 16.77
C PRO A 360 -3.48 -17.87 15.48
N VAL A 361 -2.25 -17.38 15.41
CA VAL A 361 -1.40 -17.45 14.19
C VAL A 361 -0.95 -18.87 13.84
N GLU A 362 -0.92 -19.79 14.82
CA GLU A 362 -0.46 -21.16 14.59
C GLU A 362 -1.57 -22.06 14.01
N ASP A 363 -2.83 -21.74 14.29
CA ASP A 363 -3.98 -22.50 13.78
C ASP A 363 -4.58 -21.78 12.56
N LYS A 364 -4.54 -22.45 11.43
CA LYS A 364 -5.01 -21.89 10.16
C LYS A 364 -6.50 -21.58 10.14
N GLU A 365 -7.31 -22.48 10.73
CA GLU A 365 -8.76 -22.31 10.76
C GLU A 365 -9.16 -21.22 11.75
N ALA A 366 -8.60 -21.25 12.96
CA ALA A 366 -8.82 -20.20 13.95
C ALA A 366 -8.38 -18.83 13.43
N MET A 367 -7.24 -18.75 12.74
CA MET A 367 -6.77 -17.51 12.10
C MET A 367 -7.71 -17.03 11.00
N SER A 368 -8.24 -17.95 10.19
CA SER A 368 -9.21 -17.60 9.15
C SER A 368 -10.50 -17.01 9.75
N GLN A 369 -11.01 -17.63 10.81
CA GLN A 369 -12.19 -17.15 11.53
C GLN A 369 -11.89 -15.80 12.22
N TRP A 370 -10.73 -15.66 12.83
CA TRP A 370 -10.30 -14.40 13.45
C TRP A 370 -10.28 -13.24 12.45
N VAL A 371 -9.65 -13.43 11.31
CA VAL A 371 -9.58 -12.40 10.23
C VAL A 371 -10.99 -12.10 9.70
N LEU A 372 -11.82 -13.13 9.47
CA LEU A 372 -13.19 -12.95 8.99
C LEU A 372 -14.00 -12.12 9.99
N GLN A 373 -13.88 -12.40 11.29
CA GLN A 373 -14.56 -11.65 12.35
C GLN A 373 -14.13 -10.19 12.37
N ARG A 374 -12.81 -9.89 12.25
CA ARG A 374 -12.32 -8.50 12.16
C ARG A 374 -12.89 -7.78 10.95
N TRP A 375 -13.06 -8.48 9.83
CA TRP A 375 -13.66 -7.92 8.61
C TRP A 375 -15.16 -7.66 8.78
N ARG A 376 -15.90 -8.53 9.49
CA ARG A 376 -17.31 -8.28 9.83
C ARG A 376 -17.46 -6.99 10.63
N GLU A 377 -16.63 -6.82 11.64
CA GLU A 377 -16.63 -5.60 12.45
C GLU A 377 -16.29 -4.34 11.63
N LYS A 378 -15.33 -4.46 10.68
CA LYS A 378 -15.05 -3.36 9.74
C LYS A 378 -16.25 -3.05 8.84
N ASP A 379 -16.96 -4.06 8.37
CA ASP A 379 -18.14 -3.90 7.52
C ASP A 379 -19.26 -3.16 8.27
N GLU A 380 -19.44 -3.48 9.55
CA GLU A 380 -20.35 -2.77 10.47
C GLU A 380 -19.92 -1.31 10.72
N LEU A 381 -18.61 -1.07 10.92
CA LEU A 381 -18.06 0.28 11.04
C LEU A 381 -18.31 1.10 9.78
N LEU A 382 -18.13 0.52 8.60
CA LEU A 382 -18.39 1.17 7.32
C LEU A 382 -19.88 1.43 7.10
N GLU A 383 -20.76 0.54 7.56
CA GLU A 383 -22.21 0.76 7.54
C GLU A 383 -22.61 1.96 8.44
N ILE A 384 -22.05 2.06 9.65
CA ILE A 384 -22.26 3.20 10.53
C ILE A 384 -21.74 4.47 9.87
N PHE A 385 -20.52 4.41 9.30
CA PHE A 385 -19.90 5.53 8.60
C PHE A 385 -20.77 6.02 7.43
N ASN A 386 -21.27 5.12 6.60
CA ASN A 386 -22.12 5.47 5.45
C ASN A 386 -23.44 6.13 5.88
N LYS A 387 -23.97 5.77 7.05
CA LYS A 387 -25.18 6.38 7.61
C LYS A 387 -24.93 7.72 8.28
N THR A 388 -23.79 7.87 8.98
CA THR A 388 -23.55 9.00 9.89
C THR A 388 -22.47 9.96 9.41
N GLY A 389 -21.66 9.57 8.42
CA GLY A 389 -20.49 10.30 7.94
C GLY A 389 -19.29 10.22 8.88
N LYS A 390 -19.33 9.39 9.93
CA LYS A 390 -18.28 9.28 10.96
C LYS A 390 -18.20 7.85 11.48
N PHE A 391 -16.98 7.42 11.83
CA PHE A 391 -16.81 6.21 12.63
C PHE A 391 -17.14 6.47 14.10
N PRO A 392 -17.68 5.50 14.83
CA PRO A 392 -17.73 5.57 16.29
C PRO A 392 -16.29 5.50 16.82
N GLY A 393 -15.95 6.36 17.77
CA GLY A 393 -14.62 6.38 18.37
C GLY A 393 -14.73 6.49 19.88
N ASP A 394 -13.74 5.95 20.57
CA ASP A 394 -13.59 6.10 22.01
C ASP A 394 -12.82 7.37 22.35
N LYS A 395 -13.28 8.11 23.33
CA LYS A 395 -12.66 9.38 23.75
C LYS A 395 -11.24 9.18 24.27
N GLU A 396 -10.95 8.02 24.85
CA GLU A 396 -9.63 7.69 25.40
C GLU A 396 -8.58 7.45 24.30
N ALA A 397 -9.03 7.14 23.08
CA ALA A 397 -8.12 6.89 21.94
C ALA A 397 -7.41 8.17 21.47
N VAL A 398 -8.00 9.34 21.72
CA VAL A 398 -7.62 10.60 21.11
C VAL A 398 -7.21 11.60 22.19
N LEU A 399 -6.06 12.27 22.02
CA LEU A 399 -5.59 13.36 22.87
C LEU A 399 -5.36 14.62 22.04
N ILE A 400 -5.88 15.78 22.50
CA ILE A 400 -5.62 17.08 21.89
C ILE A 400 -4.86 17.94 22.90
N GLU A 401 -3.65 18.35 22.54
CA GLU A 401 -2.78 19.15 23.38
C GLU A 401 -3.35 20.55 23.61
N GLY A 402 -3.31 21.05 24.84
CA GLY A 402 -3.83 22.38 25.18
C GLY A 402 -5.36 22.49 25.26
N ALA A 403 -6.10 21.40 25.11
CA ALA A 403 -7.54 21.40 25.40
C ALA A 403 -7.74 21.52 26.91
N PRO A 404 -8.66 22.42 27.38
CA PRO A 404 -8.96 22.55 28.80
C PRO A 404 -9.42 21.20 29.38
N GLN A 405 -8.81 20.74 30.45
CA GLN A 405 -9.13 19.46 31.11
C GLN A 405 -10.60 19.37 31.58
N GLU A 406 -11.25 20.48 31.78
CA GLU A 406 -12.66 20.59 32.23
C GLU A 406 -13.69 20.50 31.09
N LYS A 407 -13.30 20.75 29.82
CA LYS A 407 -14.20 20.49 28.70
C LYS A 407 -14.02 19.03 28.33
N GLU A 408 -14.84 18.17 28.92
CA GLU A 408 -15.02 16.81 28.44
C GLU A 408 -14.96 16.76 26.92
N TRP A 409 -14.09 15.94 26.42
CA TRP A 409 -13.88 15.66 25.00
C TRP A 409 -15.23 15.43 24.33
N LYS A 410 -15.79 16.44 23.68
CA LYS A 410 -17.09 16.31 23.01
C LYS A 410 -17.02 15.45 21.78
N THR A 411 -15.81 15.15 21.28
CA THR A 411 -15.61 14.42 20.04
C THR A 411 -14.60 13.29 20.24
N ALA A 412 -14.96 12.09 19.83
CA ALA A 412 -14.08 10.91 19.84
C ALA A 412 -13.21 10.86 18.56
N TYR A 413 -12.84 12.01 17.98
CA TYR A 413 -12.01 12.08 16.77
C TYR A 413 -11.23 13.41 16.69
N ILE A 414 -10.09 13.37 16.00
CA ILE A 414 -9.30 14.53 15.59
C ILE A 414 -9.60 14.84 14.13
N ASN A 415 -9.78 16.13 13.78
CA ASN A 415 -9.72 16.59 12.41
C ASN A 415 -8.33 17.19 12.15
N THR A 416 -7.69 16.75 11.09
CA THR A 416 -6.39 17.22 10.66
C THR A 416 -6.31 17.21 9.13
N GLU A 417 -5.16 17.52 8.56
CA GLU A 417 -4.91 17.51 7.13
C GLU A 417 -3.55 16.86 6.85
N VAL A 418 -3.40 16.30 5.65
CA VAL A 418 -2.08 15.87 5.20
C VAL A 418 -1.20 17.09 4.97
N LYS A 419 -0.20 17.28 5.82
CA LYS A 419 0.74 18.42 5.75
C LYS A 419 2.17 17.96 6.05
N PRO A 420 3.20 18.55 5.42
CA PRO A 420 4.57 18.44 5.88
C PRO A 420 4.74 19.20 7.21
N LYS A 421 5.69 18.78 8.05
CA LYS A 421 5.99 19.44 9.34
C LYS A 421 6.45 20.89 9.13
N THR A 422 7.22 21.14 8.06
CA THR A 422 7.62 22.48 7.64
C THR A 422 7.44 22.69 6.14
N SER A 423 7.15 23.92 5.72
CA SER A 423 6.88 24.23 4.30
C SER A 423 8.07 24.03 3.36
N GLY A 424 9.30 24.10 3.86
CA GLY A 424 10.53 23.89 3.09
C GLY A 424 11.07 22.46 3.09
N GLU A 425 10.45 21.56 3.83
CA GLU A 425 10.94 20.19 4.03
C GLU A 425 11.07 19.42 2.73
N PHE A 426 10.22 19.68 1.74
CA PHE A 426 10.27 19.02 0.42
C PHE A 426 11.61 19.23 -0.32
N LEU A 427 12.38 20.28 0.01
CA LEU A 427 13.69 20.53 -0.60
C LEU A 427 14.70 19.41 -0.26
N GLN A 428 14.49 18.68 0.83
CA GLN A 428 15.32 17.54 1.21
C GLN A 428 15.37 16.44 0.15
N LEU A 429 14.31 16.30 -0.69
CA LEU A 429 14.27 15.32 -1.77
C LEU A 429 15.43 15.49 -2.77
N PHE A 430 15.88 16.73 -2.97
CA PHE A 430 16.88 17.10 -3.97
C PHE A 430 18.30 17.15 -3.40
N MET A 431 18.46 17.17 -2.07
CA MET A 431 19.74 17.40 -1.40
C MET A 431 20.85 16.40 -1.75
N PRO A 432 20.65 15.06 -1.73
CA PRO A 432 21.74 14.12 -1.94
C PRO A 432 22.39 14.25 -3.32
N VAL A 433 21.60 14.36 -4.37
CA VAL A 433 22.10 14.46 -5.75
C VAL A 433 22.74 15.83 -5.98
N THR A 434 22.13 16.90 -5.46
CA THR A 434 22.68 18.25 -5.56
C THR A 434 24.01 18.36 -4.84
N ALA A 435 24.13 17.83 -3.62
CA ALA A 435 25.36 17.81 -2.86
C ALA A 435 26.47 17.02 -3.60
N ALA A 436 26.16 15.84 -4.13
CA ALA A 436 27.09 15.05 -4.92
C ALA A 436 27.59 15.78 -6.17
N ALA A 437 26.69 16.47 -6.88
CA ALA A 437 27.02 17.27 -8.06
C ALA A 437 27.96 18.45 -7.71
N LEU A 438 27.68 19.14 -6.60
CA LEU A 438 28.55 20.24 -6.11
C LEU A 438 29.94 19.74 -5.74
N VAL A 439 30.03 18.64 -4.99
CA VAL A 439 31.32 18.02 -4.63
C VAL A 439 32.08 17.61 -5.88
N GLY A 440 31.41 16.95 -6.83
CA GLY A 440 32.03 16.57 -8.12
C GLY A 440 32.57 17.78 -8.88
N ARG A 441 31.81 18.88 -8.93
CA ARG A 441 32.26 20.13 -9.58
C ARG A 441 33.52 20.72 -8.89
N VAL A 442 33.52 20.77 -7.57
CA VAL A 442 34.70 21.24 -6.81
C VAL A 442 35.90 20.35 -7.09
N CYS A 443 35.73 19.02 -7.07
CA CYS A 443 36.83 18.10 -7.40
C CYS A 443 37.39 18.35 -8.81
N VAL A 444 36.55 18.57 -9.82
CA VAL A 444 36.98 18.90 -11.19
C VAL A 444 37.75 20.22 -11.19
N GLN A 445 37.25 21.27 -10.54
CA GLN A 445 37.93 22.56 -10.47
C GLN A 445 39.31 22.46 -9.78
N VAL A 446 39.39 21.71 -8.68
CA VAL A 446 40.69 21.48 -7.99
C VAL A 446 41.65 20.70 -8.89
N PHE A 447 41.12 19.69 -9.61
CA PHE A 447 41.93 18.92 -10.57
C PHE A 447 42.47 19.81 -11.69
N ASP A 448 41.63 20.64 -12.31
CA ASP A 448 42.00 21.56 -13.38
C ASP A 448 43.04 22.59 -12.89
N LEU A 449 42.88 23.12 -11.68
CA LEU A 449 43.88 24.01 -11.06
C LEU A 449 45.20 23.30 -10.76
N ALA A 450 45.18 22.04 -10.31
CA ALA A 450 46.36 21.27 -9.95
C ALA A 450 47.16 20.79 -11.20
N PHE A 451 46.49 20.53 -12.30
CA PHE A 451 47.09 19.94 -13.50
C PHE A 451 47.12 20.87 -14.71
N GLY A 452 46.76 22.16 -14.56
CA GLY A 452 46.95 23.21 -15.56
C GLY A 452 46.10 23.05 -16.81
N ARG A 453 44.85 22.64 -16.66
CA ARG A 453 43.88 22.63 -17.77
C ARG A 453 42.89 23.79 -17.66
#